data_0d8f65ab960ffa47cd135010be8d10aa
#
_entry.id   0d8f65ab960ffa47cd135010be8d10aa
#
_cell.length_a   1.000
_cell.length_b   1.000
_cell.length_c   1.000
_cell.angle_alpha   90.00
_cell.angle_beta   90.00
_cell.angle_gamma   90.00
#
_symmetry.space_group_name_H-M   'P 1'
#
loop_
_entity.id
_entity.type
_entity.pdbx_description
1 polymer ?
#
loop_
_entity_poly.entity_id
_entity_poly.type
_entity_poly.pdbx_seq_one_letter_code
_entity_poly.pdbx_strand_id
1 'polypeptide(L)'
;MAVSGFNNRIFKMSEIEKEKLTREQWWHADALINHRLTWLLTAQIALFAGYGWIIEKVTLTVHDSTLYGRFVWLFPLLGLIFALAFLVSIISAIRKQTRIAAKCPEIDFQADKWSSWGGWVAPIVTPLLFLLAWVVSL
;
A
#
# COMPACT_ATOMS: atom_id res chain seq x y z
N MET A 1 -52.32 10.71 -12.99
CA MET A 1 -51.31 11.30 -12.06
C MET A 1 -50.46 10.29 -11.28
N ALA A 2 -50.74 8.98 -11.28
CA ALA A 2 -49.98 7.98 -10.47
C ALA A 2 -48.67 7.47 -11.10
N VAL A 3 -48.47 7.57 -12.41
CA VAL A 3 -47.31 7.00 -13.13
C VAL A 3 -46.02 7.76 -12.89
N SER A 4 -46.09 9.08 -12.65
CA SER A 4 -44.91 9.94 -12.41
C SER A 4 -44.21 9.61 -11.07
N GLY A 5 -44.97 9.26 -10.04
CA GLY A 5 -44.43 8.93 -8.72
C GLY A 5 -43.72 7.57 -8.64
N PHE A 6 -44.13 6.61 -9.48
CA PHE A 6 -43.56 5.28 -9.53
C PHE A 6 -42.18 5.30 -10.23
N ASN A 7 -42.08 5.99 -11.37
CA ASN A 7 -40.80 6.16 -12.08
C ASN A 7 -39.74 6.88 -11.25
N ASN A 8 -40.15 7.90 -10.50
CA ASN A 8 -39.23 8.63 -9.62
C ASN A 8 -38.68 7.76 -8.46
N ARG A 9 -39.50 6.83 -7.94
CA ARG A 9 -39.03 5.89 -6.90
C ARG A 9 -38.06 4.87 -7.44
N ILE A 10 -38.30 4.30 -8.60
CA ILE A 10 -37.38 3.33 -9.22
C ILE A 10 -36.05 3.99 -9.58
N PHE A 11 -36.07 5.21 -10.12
CA PHE A 11 -34.88 5.97 -10.43
C PHE A 11 -34.04 6.28 -9.16
N LYS A 12 -34.69 6.73 -8.10
CA LYS A 12 -34.05 7.03 -6.81
C LYS A 12 -33.49 5.77 -6.13
N MET A 13 -34.16 4.62 -6.24
CA MET A 13 -33.61 3.34 -5.74
C MET A 13 -32.36 2.90 -6.51
N SER A 14 -32.34 3.07 -7.82
CA SER A 14 -31.16 2.73 -8.64
C SER A 14 -29.95 3.63 -8.35
N GLU A 15 -30.19 4.89 -8.01
CA GLU A 15 -29.14 5.84 -7.60
C GLU A 15 -28.54 5.46 -6.24
N ILE A 16 -29.37 5.15 -5.24
CA ILE A 16 -28.95 4.69 -3.92
C ILE A 16 -28.14 3.40 -4.02
N GLU A 17 -28.56 2.48 -4.88
CA GLU A 17 -27.84 1.22 -5.08
C GLU A 17 -26.48 1.41 -5.73
N LYS A 18 -26.36 2.31 -6.71
CA LYS A 18 -25.07 2.70 -7.31
C LYS A 18 -24.15 3.37 -6.30
N GLU A 19 -24.67 4.27 -5.48
CA GLU A 19 -23.92 4.92 -4.41
C GLU A 19 -23.34 3.89 -3.44
N LYS A 20 -24.18 2.94 -2.98
CA LYS A 20 -23.76 1.86 -2.08
C LYS A 20 -22.64 1.01 -2.69
N LEU A 21 -22.81 0.56 -3.93
CA LEU A 21 -21.80 -0.23 -4.64
C LEU A 21 -20.49 0.55 -4.81
N THR A 22 -20.57 1.84 -5.09
CA THR A 22 -19.38 2.68 -5.24
C THR A 22 -18.64 2.86 -3.91
N ARG A 23 -19.37 3.05 -2.81
CA ARG A 23 -18.77 3.08 -1.46
C ARG A 23 -18.12 1.75 -1.09
N GLU A 24 -18.77 0.62 -1.37
CA GLU A 24 -18.20 -0.72 -1.11
C GLU A 24 -16.91 -0.94 -1.90
N GLN A 25 -16.86 -0.54 -3.17
CA GLN A 25 -15.67 -0.61 -4.00
C GLN A 25 -14.53 0.27 -3.47
N TRP A 26 -14.85 1.45 -2.95
CA TRP A 26 -13.88 2.36 -2.37
C TRP A 26 -13.29 1.80 -1.07
N TRP A 27 -14.14 1.30 -0.16
CA TRP A 27 -13.71 0.64 1.08
C TRP A 27 -12.85 -0.59 0.81
N HIS A 28 -13.21 -1.37 -0.20
CA HIS A 28 -12.41 -2.53 -0.60
C HIS A 28 -11.02 -2.11 -1.13
N ALA A 29 -10.94 -1.02 -1.88
CA ALA A 29 -9.67 -0.49 -2.37
C ALA A 29 -8.78 0.00 -1.21
N ASP A 30 -9.35 0.66 -0.21
CA ASP A 30 -8.65 1.11 1.00
C ASP A 30 -8.12 -0.07 1.83
N ALA A 31 -8.95 -1.08 2.06
CA ALA A 31 -8.54 -2.31 2.75
C ALA A 31 -7.37 -3.02 2.04
N LEU A 32 -7.33 -3.01 0.70
CA LEU A 32 -6.23 -3.56 -0.08
C LEU A 32 -4.92 -2.78 0.11
N ILE A 33 -4.98 -1.45 0.24
CA ILE A 33 -3.79 -0.62 0.50
C ILE A 33 -3.22 -0.97 1.87
N ASN A 34 -4.05 -1.03 2.90
CA ASN A 34 -3.65 -1.37 4.27
C ASN A 34 -3.07 -2.79 4.35
N HIS A 35 -3.67 -3.75 3.67
CA HIS A 35 -3.16 -5.11 3.61
C HIS A 35 -1.77 -5.19 2.95
N ARG A 36 -1.55 -4.48 1.85
CA ARG A 36 -0.25 -4.40 1.18
C ARG A 36 0.80 -3.75 2.05
N LEU A 37 0.44 -2.69 2.78
CA LEU A 37 1.34 -2.02 3.72
C LEU A 37 1.77 -2.97 4.84
N THR A 38 0.85 -3.74 5.40
CA THR A 38 1.15 -4.74 6.43
C THR A 38 2.13 -5.80 5.91
N TRP A 39 1.90 -6.33 4.70
CA TRP A 39 2.81 -7.29 4.07
C TRP A 39 4.20 -6.69 3.81
N LEU A 40 4.28 -5.43 3.35
CA LEU A 40 5.54 -4.73 3.19
C LEU A 40 6.31 -4.65 4.51
N LEU A 41 5.64 -4.18 5.58
CA LEU A 41 6.25 -4.07 6.92
C LEU A 41 6.77 -5.41 7.40
N THR A 42 5.95 -6.46 7.31
CA THR A 42 6.34 -7.82 7.74
C THR A 42 7.56 -8.33 6.96
N ALA A 43 7.55 -8.19 5.63
CA ALA A 43 8.65 -8.62 4.78
C ALA A 43 9.94 -7.83 5.08
N GLN A 44 9.85 -6.52 5.27
CA GLN A 44 11.01 -5.68 5.58
C GLN A 44 11.58 -5.98 6.96
N ILE A 45 10.75 -6.19 7.98
CA ILE A 45 11.21 -6.60 9.32
C ILE A 45 11.98 -7.93 9.23
N ALA A 46 11.45 -8.93 8.51
CA ALA A 46 12.12 -10.21 8.33
C ALA A 46 13.47 -10.06 7.60
N LEU A 47 13.54 -9.21 6.55
CA LEU A 47 14.76 -8.94 5.82
C LEU A 47 15.81 -8.22 6.69
N PHE A 48 15.43 -7.21 7.47
CA PHE A 48 16.34 -6.52 8.39
C PHE A 48 16.85 -7.45 9.51
N ALA A 49 15.97 -8.29 10.05
CA ALA A 49 16.37 -9.28 11.04
C ALA A 49 17.38 -10.29 10.48
N GLY A 50 17.13 -10.80 9.27
CA GLY A 50 18.05 -11.70 8.57
C GLY A 50 19.38 -11.02 8.22
N TYR A 51 19.35 -9.77 7.78
CA TYR A 51 20.53 -8.97 7.49
C TYR A 51 21.38 -8.75 8.74
N GLY A 52 20.77 -8.34 9.85
CA GLY A 52 21.45 -8.14 11.13
C GLY A 52 22.11 -9.42 11.63
N TRP A 53 21.41 -10.56 11.53
CA TRP A 53 21.96 -11.87 11.90
C TRP A 53 23.18 -12.26 11.04
N ILE A 54 23.16 -12.00 9.74
CA ILE A 54 24.29 -12.30 8.85
C ILE A 54 25.48 -11.40 9.16
N ILE A 55 25.26 -10.10 9.38
CA ILE A 55 26.33 -9.17 9.76
C ILE A 55 27.00 -9.63 11.05
N GLU A 56 26.23 -10.02 12.06
CA GLU A 56 26.77 -10.56 13.31
C GLU A 56 27.67 -11.79 13.05
N LYS A 57 27.24 -12.71 12.19
CA LYS A 57 28.04 -13.90 11.86
C LYS A 57 29.31 -13.54 11.09
N VAL A 58 29.25 -12.61 10.14
CA VAL A 58 30.43 -12.14 9.39
C VAL A 58 31.46 -11.49 10.31
N THR A 59 31.03 -10.73 11.30
CA THR A 59 31.93 -10.06 12.24
C THR A 59 32.55 -11.00 13.27
N LEU A 60 31.85 -12.07 13.65
CA LEU A 60 32.34 -13.03 14.67
C LEU A 60 33.15 -14.20 14.08
N THR A 61 32.94 -14.56 12.81
CA THR A 61 33.63 -15.70 12.17
C THR A 61 34.66 -15.23 11.16
N VAL A 62 35.89 -15.05 11.59
CA VAL A 62 37.02 -14.59 10.76
C VAL A 62 37.46 -15.61 9.70
N HIS A 63 37.02 -16.88 9.78
CA HIS A 63 37.57 -17.98 8.97
C HIS A 63 36.77 -18.38 7.74
N ASP A 64 35.48 -17.96 7.58
CA ASP A 64 34.64 -18.39 6.45
C ASP A 64 33.91 -17.21 5.77
N SER A 65 34.66 -16.13 5.55
CA SER A 65 34.12 -14.83 5.12
C SER A 65 33.59 -14.79 3.67
N THR A 66 33.96 -15.76 2.82
CA THR A 66 33.65 -15.68 1.38
C THR A 66 32.17 -15.97 1.04
N LEU A 67 31.56 -16.94 1.71
CA LEU A 67 30.15 -17.27 1.49
C LEU A 67 29.22 -16.22 2.13
N TYR A 68 29.46 -15.91 3.40
CA TYR A 68 28.67 -14.91 4.11
C TYR A 68 28.76 -13.52 3.49
N GLY A 69 29.94 -13.11 3.00
CA GLY A 69 30.15 -11.84 2.32
C GLY A 69 29.28 -11.66 1.07
N ARG A 70 28.99 -12.73 0.33
CA ARG A 70 28.06 -12.69 -0.82
C ARG A 70 26.59 -12.51 -0.37
N PHE A 71 26.19 -13.14 0.74
CA PHE A 71 24.85 -13.04 1.27
C PHE A 71 24.56 -11.65 1.86
N VAL A 72 25.56 -10.94 2.39
CA VAL A 72 25.39 -9.56 2.91
C VAL A 72 24.82 -8.65 1.84
N TRP A 73 25.27 -8.73 0.58
CA TRP A 73 24.75 -7.90 -0.51
C TRP A 73 23.38 -8.34 -1.04
N LEU A 74 23.01 -9.59 -0.85
CA LEU A 74 21.75 -10.15 -1.34
C LEU A 74 20.57 -9.54 -0.57
N PHE A 75 20.68 -9.32 0.73
CA PHE A 75 19.58 -8.78 1.55
C PHE A 75 19.19 -7.35 1.19
N PRO A 76 20.11 -6.37 1.08
CA PRO A 76 19.79 -5.04 0.61
C PRO A 76 19.16 -5.05 -0.79
N LEU A 77 19.68 -5.87 -1.71
CA LEU A 77 19.12 -5.99 -3.06
C LEU A 77 17.68 -6.51 -3.05
N LEU A 78 17.42 -7.57 -2.30
CA LEU A 78 16.06 -8.10 -2.13
C LEU A 78 15.15 -7.07 -1.46
N GLY A 79 15.62 -6.39 -0.41
CA GLY A 79 14.89 -5.34 0.28
C GLY A 79 14.48 -4.19 -0.64
N LEU A 80 15.38 -3.74 -1.52
CA LEU A 80 15.10 -2.73 -2.55
C LEU A 80 14.05 -3.22 -3.55
N ILE A 81 14.21 -4.44 -4.07
CA ILE A 81 13.25 -5.02 -5.04
C ILE A 81 11.85 -5.11 -4.42
N PHE A 82 11.74 -5.62 -3.19
CA PHE A 82 10.46 -5.70 -2.49
C PHE A 82 9.87 -4.31 -2.25
N ALA A 83 10.64 -3.35 -1.74
CA ALA A 83 10.16 -2.01 -1.48
C ALA A 83 9.66 -1.32 -2.76
N LEU A 84 10.36 -1.46 -3.88
CA LEU A 84 9.94 -0.95 -5.20
C LEU A 84 8.66 -1.61 -5.69
N ALA A 85 8.56 -2.94 -5.62
CA ALA A 85 7.37 -3.69 -6.05
C ALA A 85 6.13 -3.27 -5.27
N PHE A 86 6.26 -3.13 -3.94
CA PHE A 86 5.17 -2.65 -3.10
C PHE A 86 4.81 -1.19 -3.36
N LEU A 87 5.79 -0.30 -3.59
CA LEU A 87 5.55 1.10 -3.94
C LEU A 87 4.72 1.21 -5.22
N VAL A 88 5.10 0.50 -6.29
CA VAL A 88 4.35 0.45 -7.55
C VAL A 88 2.94 -0.09 -7.33
N SER A 89 2.79 -1.13 -6.52
CA SER A 89 1.51 -1.74 -6.18
C SER A 89 0.59 -0.77 -5.41
N ILE A 90 1.13 -0.01 -4.46
CA ILE A 90 0.40 1.00 -3.68
C ILE A 90 -0.02 2.16 -4.58
N ILE A 91 0.88 2.70 -5.41
CA ILE A 91 0.56 3.78 -6.35
C ILE A 91 -0.56 3.34 -7.33
N SER A 92 -0.52 2.10 -7.80
CA SER A 92 -1.57 1.54 -8.65
C SER A 92 -2.93 1.49 -7.94
N ALA A 93 -2.95 1.11 -6.67
CA ALA A 93 -4.18 1.07 -5.86
C ALA A 93 -4.74 2.49 -5.61
N ILE A 94 -3.88 3.46 -5.27
CA ILE A 94 -4.26 4.86 -5.09
C ILE A 94 -4.86 5.43 -6.38
N ARG A 95 -4.23 5.18 -7.53
CA ARG A 95 -4.77 5.60 -8.84
C ARG A 95 -6.14 4.99 -9.15
N LYS A 96 -6.38 3.74 -8.74
CA LYS A 96 -7.70 3.12 -8.87
C LYS A 96 -8.72 3.81 -7.98
N GLN A 97 -8.37 4.09 -6.74
CA GLN A 97 -9.23 4.76 -5.76
C GLN A 97 -9.63 6.17 -6.23
N THR A 98 -8.66 6.96 -6.74
CA THR A 98 -8.95 8.29 -7.29
C THR A 98 -9.85 8.26 -8.52
N ARG A 99 -9.72 7.23 -9.38
CA ARG A 99 -10.61 7.05 -10.53
C ARG A 99 -12.03 6.70 -10.11
N ILE A 100 -12.21 5.94 -9.03
CA ILE A 100 -13.55 5.63 -8.47
C ILE A 100 -14.17 6.91 -7.92
N ALA A 101 -13.44 7.68 -7.12
CA ALA A 101 -13.91 8.95 -6.58
C ALA A 101 -14.30 9.96 -7.67
N ALA A 102 -13.52 10.03 -8.76
CA ALA A 102 -13.81 10.94 -9.87
C ALA A 102 -15.10 10.58 -10.67
N LYS A 103 -15.57 9.34 -10.59
CA LYS A 103 -16.81 8.91 -11.29
C LYS A 103 -18.08 9.32 -10.55
N CYS A 104 -18.00 9.59 -9.26
CA CYS A 104 -19.14 9.95 -8.42
C CYS A 104 -18.80 11.16 -7.56
N PRO A 105 -18.70 12.37 -8.17
CA PRO A 105 -18.31 13.59 -7.44
C PRO A 105 -19.35 14.02 -6.39
N GLU A 106 -20.57 13.52 -6.49
CA GLU A 106 -21.67 13.79 -5.54
C GLU A 106 -21.50 13.02 -4.22
N ILE A 107 -20.67 11.97 -4.20
CA ILE A 107 -20.40 11.20 -3.00
C ILE A 107 -19.16 11.83 -2.33
N ASP A 108 -19.37 12.48 -1.19
CA ASP A 108 -18.27 12.98 -0.36
C ASP A 108 -17.55 11.80 0.29
N PHE A 109 -16.51 11.29 -0.38
CA PHE A 109 -15.62 10.25 0.17
C PHE A 109 -14.60 10.81 1.17
N GLN A 110 -14.53 12.14 1.31
CA GLN A 110 -13.53 12.84 2.08
C GLN A 110 -14.17 13.86 3.03
N ALA A 111 -14.68 13.35 4.15
CA ALA A 111 -15.29 14.23 5.17
C ALA A 111 -14.29 15.26 5.75
N ASP A 112 -12.97 15.04 5.58
CA ASP A 112 -11.92 15.94 6.06
C ASP A 112 -10.68 15.90 5.18
N LYS A 113 -10.22 17.07 4.69
CA LYS A 113 -8.97 17.20 3.92
C LYS A 113 -7.75 16.63 4.67
N TRP A 114 -7.73 16.72 5.99
CA TRP A 114 -6.66 16.21 6.83
C TRP A 114 -6.64 14.69 6.91
N SER A 115 -7.79 14.04 7.00
CA SER A 115 -7.88 12.57 7.02
C SER A 115 -7.48 11.97 5.67
N SER A 116 -7.78 12.65 4.56
CA SER A 116 -7.40 12.21 3.22
C SER A 116 -5.88 12.30 2.98
N TRP A 117 -5.23 13.36 3.47
CA TRP A 117 -3.77 13.50 3.38
C TRP A 117 -3.05 12.45 4.23
N GLY A 118 -3.48 12.26 5.48
CA GLY A 118 -2.92 11.24 6.37
C GLY A 118 -3.06 9.82 5.81
N GLY A 119 -4.18 9.51 5.18
CA GLY A 119 -4.44 8.20 4.57
C GLY A 119 -3.54 7.87 3.37
N TRP A 120 -2.97 8.87 2.67
CA TRP A 120 -2.11 8.63 1.50
C TRP A 120 -0.62 8.82 1.78
N VAL A 121 -0.28 9.66 2.74
CA VAL A 121 1.12 9.95 3.09
C VAL A 121 1.82 8.70 3.65
N ALA A 122 1.22 8.04 4.62
CA ALA A 122 1.82 6.86 5.25
C ALA A 122 2.11 5.71 4.26
N PRO A 123 1.18 5.29 3.39
CA PRO A 123 1.45 4.25 2.40
C PRO A 123 2.56 4.58 1.39
N ILE A 124 2.80 5.85 1.09
CA ILE A 124 3.84 6.28 0.16
C ILE A 124 5.18 6.45 0.89
N VAL A 125 5.17 7.10 2.04
CA VAL A 125 6.38 7.42 2.80
C VAL A 125 7.05 6.15 3.33
N THR A 126 6.28 5.17 3.79
CA THR A 126 6.83 3.92 4.36
C THR A 126 7.74 3.17 3.39
N PRO A 127 7.33 2.83 2.15
CA PRO A 127 8.24 2.17 1.22
C PRO A 127 9.44 3.04 0.82
N LEU A 128 9.29 4.37 0.77
CA LEU A 128 10.40 5.28 0.48
C LEU A 128 11.44 5.28 1.61
N LEU A 129 11.01 5.22 2.88
CA LEU A 129 11.93 5.07 4.01
C LEU A 129 12.70 3.76 3.96
N PHE A 130 12.04 2.65 3.58
CA PHE A 130 12.74 1.38 3.40
C PHE A 130 13.71 1.40 2.23
N LEU A 131 13.36 2.04 1.11
CA LEU A 131 14.29 2.24 -0.01
C LEU A 131 15.54 3.01 0.46
N LEU A 132 15.36 4.10 1.20
CA LEU A 132 16.45 4.88 1.75
C LEU A 132 17.32 4.04 2.71
N ALA A 133 16.70 3.30 3.62
CA ALA A 133 17.40 2.45 4.58
C ALA A 133 18.28 1.40 3.86
N TRP A 134 17.75 0.76 2.82
CA TRP A 134 18.52 -0.22 2.06
C TRP A 134 19.63 0.39 1.19
N VAL A 135 19.41 1.58 0.63
CA VAL A 135 20.47 2.30 -0.10
C VAL A 135 21.63 2.68 0.83
N VAL A 136 21.32 3.07 2.06
CA VAL A 136 22.36 3.38 3.07
C VAL A 136 23.08 2.11 3.56
N SER A 137 22.45 0.94 3.46
CA SER A 137 23.04 -0.35 3.86
C SER A 137 23.91 -0.99 2.78
N LEU A 138 23.89 -0.47 1.54
CA LEU A 138 24.75 -0.89 0.42
C LEU A 138 26.14 -0.28 0.53
#